data_2e634fc6f27d0e50737566d58603e6d2
#
_entry.id   2e634fc6f27d0e50737566d58603e6d2
#
_cell.length_a   1.000
_cell.length_b   1.000
_cell.length_c   1.000
_cell.angle_alpha   90.00
_cell.angle_beta   90.00
_cell.angle_gamma   90.00
#
_symmetry.space_group_name_H-M   'P 1'
#
loop_
_entity.id
_entity.type
_entity.pdbx_description
1 polymer ?
#
loop_
_entity_poly.entity_id
_entity_poly.type
_entity_poly.pdbx_seq_one_letter_code
_entity_poly.pdbx_strand_id
1 'polypeptide(L)'
;KRDAIPGQTTRISFEPKEPGLYYGFCAELCGASHARMLFRVVVLPKEEFDRFVEQAKASPAPVADERGQQVFQQNCAACHGVARSMPPAVIGPELGLLGNRTSLGAGIVENTPENLKAWIRDPAGMKPGVKMPGFPQLSEEDLDALARYLEGLKVEGFDFGALPKF
;
A
#
# COMPACT_ATOMS: atom_id res chain seq x y z
N LYS A 1 5.50 18.71 -12.25
CA LYS A 1 5.78 18.89 -10.80
C LYS A 1 4.66 19.70 -10.16
N ARG A 2 4.33 19.36 -8.93
CA ARG A 2 3.36 20.11 -8.11
C ARG A 2 3.77 19.99 -6.65
N ASP A 3 3.80 21.13 -5.96
CA ASP A 3 4.22 21.18 -4.56
C ASP A 3 3.09 20.70 -3.64
N ALA A 4 3.45 19.91 -2.62
CA ALA A 4 2.59 19.53 -1.51
C ALA A 4 2.89 20.47 -0.33
N ILE A 5 2.07 21.51 -0.15
CA ILE A 5 2.27 22.55 0.86
C ILE A 5 1.38 22.26 2.07
N PRO A 6 1.93 22.15 3.30
CA PRO A 6 1.12 21.93 4.50
C PRO A 6 -0.01 22.93 4.64
N GLY A 7 -1.21 22.46 4.95
CA GLY A 7 -2.40 23.30 5.11
C GLY A 7 -3.03 23.79 3.81
N GLN A 8 -2.49 23.43 2.64
CA GLN A 8 -3.03 23.82 1.34
C GLN A 8 -3.38 22.59 0.49
N THR A 9 -4.52 22.64 -0.20
CA THR A 9 -4.90 21.65 -1.19
C THR A 9 -4.42 22.09 -2.57
N THR A 10 -3.41 21.43 -3.10
CA THR A 10 -2.96 21.61 -4.49
C THR A 10 -3.52 20.51 -5.38
N ARG A 11 -3.85 20.84 -6.62
CA ARG A 11 -4.41 19.89 -7.59
C ARG A 11 -3.64 19.90 -8.89
N ILE A 12 -3.49 18.74 -9.48
CA ILE A 12 -3.03 18.54 -10.85
C ILE A 12 -4.04 17.65 -11.57
N SER A 13 -4.44 18.05 -12.75
CA SER A 13 -5.32 17.26 -13.61
C SER A 13 -4.54 16.84 -14.85
N PHE A 14 -4.69 15.60 -15.26
CA PHE A 14 -4.09 15.07 -16.47
C PHE A 14 -4.97 14.00 -17.08
N GLU A 15 -4.83 13.79 -18.37
CA GLU A 15 -5.48 12.72 -19.11
C GLU A 15 -4.42 11.70 -19.53
N PRO A 16 -4.46 10.47 -18.99
CA PRO A 16 -3.56 9.42 -19.42
C PRO A 16 -3.92 8.97 -20.84
N LYS A 17 -2.90 8.70 -21.66
CA LYS A 17 -3.11 8.27 -23.06
C LYS A 17 -3.17 6.76 -23.20
N GLU A 18 -2.46 6.03 -22.39
CA GLU A 18 -2.30 4.58 -22.49
C GLU A 18 -2.49 3.91 -21.14
N PRO A 19 -3.18 2.76 -21.06
CA PRO A 19 -3.21 1.93 -19.87
C PRO A 19 -1.81 1.43 -19.51
N GLY A 20 -1.49 1.41 -18.21
CA GLY A 20 -0.19 0.94 -17.76
C GLY A 20 0.15 1.34 -16.35
N LEU A 21 1.33 0.95 -15.91
CA LEU A 21 1.92 1.28 -14.62
C LEU A 21 3.01 2.34 -14.81
N TYR A 22 2.73 3.54 -14.33
CA TYR A 22 3.61 4.70 -14.42
C TYR A 22 4.34 4.94 -13.11
N TYR A 23 5.60 5.33 -13.22
CA TYR A 23 6.47 5.56 -12.07
C TYR A 23 6.66 7.05 -11.81
N GLY A 24 6.52 7.44 -10.56
CA GLY A 24 6.75 8.80 -10.11
C GLY A 24 7.66 8.85 -8.88
N PHE A 25 8.21 10.02 -8.62
CA PHE A 25 9.12 10.25 -7.51
C PHE A 25 8.92 11.64 -6.92
N CYS A 26 9.36 11.81 -5.68
CA CYS A 26 9.43 13.11 -5.04
C CYS A 26 10.47 13.99 -5.74
N ALA A 27 10.09 15.18 -6.13
CA ALA A 27 10.90 16.07 -6.94
C ALA A 27 11.48 17.25 -6.15
N GLU A 28 11.21 17.35 -4.83
CA GLU A 28 11.71 18.38 -3.94
C GLU A 28 12.22 17.78 -2.64
N LEU A 29 13.34 18.24 -2.10
CA LEU A 29 13.94 17.71 -0.88
C LEU A 29 12.93 17.77 0.29
N CYS A 30 12.51 16.58 0.78
CA CYS A 30 11.46 16.44 1.79
C CYS A 30 11.90 15.72 3.08
N GLY A 31 13.19 15.44 3.24
CA GLY A 31 13.76 14.80 4.44
C GLY A 31 14.60 13.57 4.16
N ALA A 32 14.87 12.78 5.21
CA ALA A 32 15.84 11.67 5.23
C ALA A 32 15.62 10.59 4.15
N SER A 33 14.36 10.37 3.73
CA SER A 33 14.02 9.38 2.69
C SER A 33 13.57 10.01 1.37
N HIS A 34 14.03 11.22 1.06
CA HIS A 34 13.68 11.91 -0.18
C HIS A 34 13.89 11.02 -1.42
N ALA A 35 15.07 10.44 -1.57
CA ALA A 35 15.41 9.56 -2.70
C ALA A 35 14.62 8.22 -2.70
N ARG A 36 13.98 7.88 -1.58
CA ARG A 36 13.16 6.67 -1.39
C ARG A 36 11.67 6.99 -1.28
N MET A 37 11.23 8.11 -1.84
CA MET A 37 9.83 8.54 -1.88
C MET A 37 9.31 8.47 -3.31
N LEU A 38 8.93 7.26 -3.69
CA LEU A 38 8.39 6.94 -5.01
C LEU A 38 6.89 6.74 -4.94
N PHE A 39 6.22 6.75 -6.09
CA PHE A 39 4.80 6.39 -6.19
C PHE A 39 4.51 5.69 -7.52
N ARG A 40 3.35 5.08 -7.59
CA ARG A 40 2.85 4.41 -8.79
C ARG A 40 1.51 5.01 -9.18
N VAL A 41 1.31 5.18 -10.48
CA VAL A 41 0.01 5.52 -11.06
C VAL A 41 -0.42 4.36 -11.94
N VAL A 42 -1.51 3.69 -11.56
CA VAL A 42 -2.12 2.62 -12.34
C VAL A 42 -3.17 3.25 -13.24
N VAL A 43 -3.01 3.09 -14.54
CA VAL A 43 -3.98 3.52 -15.54
C VAL A 43 -4.64 2.28 -16.13
N LEU A 44 -5.95 2.21 -16.04
CA LEU A 44 -6.77 1.12 -16.56
C LEU A 44 -7.67 1.65 -17.69
N PRO A 45 -8.12 0.80 -18.62
CA PRO A 45 -9.27 1.11 -19.45
C PRO A 45 -10.45 1.51 -18.57
N LYS A 46 -11.31 2.42 -19.08
CA LYS A 46 -12.39 3.01 -18.26
C LYS A 46 -13.30 1.96 -17.62
N GLU A 47 -13.70 0.94 -18.37
CA GLU A 47 -14.58 -0.13 -17.89
C GLU A 47 -13.94 -0.96 -16.78
N GLU A 48 -12.63 -1.20 -16.87
CA GLU A 48 -11.88 -1.91 -15.84
C GLU A 48 -11.70 -1.04 -14.60
N PHE A 49 -11.45 0.25 -14.78
CA PHE A 49 -11.35 1.20 -13.67
C PHE A 49 -12.69 1.28 -12.91
N ASP A 50 -13.80 1.44 -13.63
CA ASP A 50 -15.13 1.51 -13.02
C ASP A 50 -15.44 0.21 -12.24
N ARG A 51 -15.14 -0.96 -12.84
CA ARG A 51 -15.31 -2.26 -12.20
C ARG A 51 -14.44 -2.38 -10.92
N PHE A 52 -13.19 -1.97 -11.00
CA PHE A 52 -12.29 -1.97 -9.83
C PHE A 52 -12.84 -1.10 -8.70
N VAL A 53 -13.28 0.12 -9.02
CA VAL A 53 -13.83 1.06 -8.03
C VAL A 53 -15.10 0.53 -7.38
N GLU A 54 -16.02 -0.05 -8.15
CA GLU A 54 -17.25 -0.64 -7.62
C GLU A 54 -16.95 -1.80 -6.69
N GLN A 55 -16.09 -2.73 -7.10
CA GLN A 55 -15.68 -3.86 -6.26
C GLN A 55 -14.91 -3.40 -5.02
N ALA A 56 -14.05 -2.40 -5.15
CA ALA A 56 -13.33 -1.84 -4.01
C ALA A 56 -14.26 -1.17 -2.99
N LYS A 57 -15.41 -0.62 -3.40
CA LYS A 57 -16.43 -0.04 -2.51
C LYS A 57 -17.33 -1.09 -1.87
N ALA A 58 -17.64 -2.16 -2.58
CA ALA A 58 -18.67 -3.13 -2.22
C ALA A 58 -18.24 -4.13 -1.15
N SER A 59 -16.94 -4.37 -0.93
CA SER A 59 -16.51 -5.49 -0.11
C SER A 59 -15.54 -5.12 0.99
N PRO A 60 -15.77 -5.57 2.24
CA PRO A 60 -14.65 -5.94 3.08
C PRO A 60 -13.93 -7.12 2.39
N ALA A 61 -12.61 -7.09 2.33
CA ALA A 61 -11.83 -8.21 1.81
C ALA A 61 -12.20 -9.49 2.60
N PRO A 62 -12.35 -10.64 1.94
CA PRO A 62 -12.55 -11.89 2.64
C PRO A 62 -11.37 -12.14 3.58
N VAL A 63 -11.66 -12.73 4.75
CA VAL A 63 -10.61 -13.12 5.70
C VAL A 63 -9.85 -14.30 5.09
N ALA A 64 -8.66 -14.02 4.55
CA ALA A 64 -7.83 -15.04 3.92
C ALA A 64 -7.11 -15.93 4.94
N ASP A 65 -6.87 -15.43 6.16
CA ASP A 65 -6.13 -16.14 7.21
C ASP A 65 -6.57 -15.62 8.59
N GLU A 66 -7.25 -16.46 9.37
CA GLU A 66 -7.77 -16.09 10.70
C GLU A 66 -6.64 -15.77 11.69
N ARG A 67 -5.54 -16.52 11.67
CA ARG A 67 -4.37 -16.23 12.51
C ARG A 67 -3.75 -14.89 12.12
N GLY A 68 -3.57 -14.64 10.83
CA GLY A 68 -3.07 -13.38 10.33
C GLY A 68 -3.95 -12.19 10.73
N GLN A 69 -5.27 -12.37 10.69
CA GLN A 69 -6.22 -11.38 11.19
C GLN A 69 -6.04 -11.11 12.68
N GLN A 70 -5.88 -12.14 13.49
CA GLN A 70 -5.64 -11.98 14.94
C GLN A 70 -4.34 -11.24 15.22
N VAL A 71 -3.25 -11.62 14.55
CA VAL A 71 -1.95 -10.92 14.65
C VAL A 71 -2.09 -9.44 14.26
N PHE A 72 -2.82 -9.17 13.17
CA PHE A 72 -3.12 -7.79 12.72
C PHE A 72 -3.86 -6.99 13.79
N GLN A 73 -4.93 -7.54 14.36
CA GLN A 73 -5.73 -6.87 15.38
C GLN A 73 -4.91 -6.52 16.62
N GLN A 74 -4.01 -7.40 17.02
CA GLN A 74 -3.19 -7.22 18.22
C GLN A 74 -2.06 -6.21 18.04
N ASN A 75 -1.47 -6.11 16.84
CA ASN A 75 -0.22 -5.38 16.63
C ASN A 75 -0.35 -4.19 15.67
N CYS A 76 -1.32 -4.19 14.76
CA CYS A 76 -1.36 -3.27 13.62
C CYS A 76 -2.61 -2.37 13.60
N ALA A 77 -3.75 -2.87 14.09
CA ALA A 77 -5.05 -2.20 13.98
C ALA A 77 -5.12 -0.85 14.73
N ALA A 78 -4.25 -0.63 15.73
CA ALA A 78 -4.16 0.66 16.40
C ALA A 78 -3.73 1.81 15.47
N CYS A 79 -3.00 1.48 14.40
CA CYS A 79 -2.47 2.46 13.45
C CYS A 79 -3.04 2.30 12.04
N HIS A 80 -3.44 1.09 11.64
CA HIS A 80 -3.87 0.76 10.28
C HIS A 80 -5.33 0.32 10.22
N GLY A 81 -6.09 0.89 9.30
CA GLY A 81 -7.40 0.39 8.90
C GLY A 81 -7.28 -0.63 7.76
N VAL A 82 -8.30 -1.47 7.64
CA VAL A 82 -8.48 -2.43 6.53
C VAL A 82 -9.86 -2.33 5.89
N ALA A 83 -10.74 -1.51 6.45
CA ALA A 83 -12.10 -1.31 5.96
C ALA A 83 -12.13 -0.11 5.01
N ARG A 84 -12.28 -0.40 3.75
CA ARG A 84 -12.29 0.59 2.65
C ARG A 84 -13.36 1.69 2.76
N SER A 85 -14.34 1.50 3.63
CA SER A 85 -15.46 2.42 3.87
C SER A 85 -15.41 3.16 5.21
N MET A 86 -14.39 2.91 6.04
CA MET A 86 -14.24 3.53 7.36
C MET A 86 -13.46 4.84 7.25
N PRO A 87 -13.60 5.75 8.25
CA PRO A 87 -12.72 6.91 8.30
C PRO A 87 -11.25 6.46 8.22
N PRO A 88 -10.39 7.25 7.55
CA PRO A 88 -9.01 6.86 7.35
C PRO A 88 -8.32 6.57 8.68
N ALA A 89 -7.46 5.57 8.70
CA ALA A 89 -6.61 5.30 9.85
C ALA A 89 -5.86 6.58 10.25
N VAL A 90 -5.88 6.91 11.52
CA VAL A 90 -5.44 8.22 12.01
C VAL A 90 -3.91 8.37 11.95
N ILE A 91 -3.17 7.27 11.96
CA ILE A 91 -1.71 7.25 12.12
C ILE A 91 -1.01 6.63 10.91
N GLY A 92 -1.44 5.46 10.47
CA GLY A 92 -0.85 4.72 9.35
C GLY A 92 -1.75 4.73 8.11
N PRO A 93 -1.26 4.30 6.94
CA PRO A 93 -2.07 4.18 5.74
C PRO A 93 -3.13 3.07 5.88
N GLU A 94 -4.26 3.27 5.21
CA GLU A 94 -5.28 2.23 5.00
C GLU A 94 -4.70 1.06 4.19
N LEU A 95 -4.92 -0.18 4.64
CA LEU A 95 -4.36 -1.39 4.05
C LEU A 95 -5.37 -2.27 3.30
N GLY A 96 -6.64 -1.89 3.23
CA GLY A 96 -7.70 -2.69 2.60
C GLY A 96 -7.51 -3.05 1.12
N LEU A 97 -6.52 -2.44 0.46
CA LEU A 97 -6.10 -2.74 -0.92
C LEU A 97 -4.60 -3.06 -1.00
N LEU A 98 -3.99 -3.51 0.10
CA LEU A 98 -2.55 -3.77 0.11
C LEU A 98 -2.17 -4.85 -0.90
N GLY A 99 -2.95 -5.91 -1.03
CA GLY A 99 -2.69 -6.99 -1.99
C GLY A 99 -2.78 -6.58 -3.46
N ASN A 100 -3.40 -5.43 -3.80
CA ASN A 100 -3.35 -4.89 -5.16
C ASN A 100 -2.16 -3.95 -5.40
N ARG A 101 -1.43 -3.53 -4.36
CA ARG A 101 -0.27 -2.64 -4.53
C ARG A 101 0.90 -3.41 -5.14
N THR A 102 1.62 -2.78 -6.05
CA THR A 102 2.81 -3.35 -6.70
C THR A 102 4.09 -3.12 -5.90
N SER A 103 4.04 -2.29 -4.84
CA SER A 103 5.22 -1.93 -4.06
C SER A 103 4.89 -1.53 -2.62
N LEU A 104 5.88 -1.61 -1.75
CA LEU A 104 5.85 -1.23 -0.34
C LEU A 104 6.73 -0.01 -0.06
N GLY A 105 6.53 0.61 1.11
CA GLY A 105 7.38 1.66 1.65
C GLY A 105 7.49 2.93 0.79
N ALA A 106 6.45 3.28 0.02
CA ALA A 106 6.48 4.29 -1.02
C ALA A 106 7.40 3.92 -2.20
N GLY A 107 7.25 2.69 -2.70
CA GLY A 107 7.87 2.23 -3.94
C GLY A 107 9.31 1.73 -3.83
N ILE A 108 9.85 1.55 -2.61
CA ILE A 108 11.26 1.16 -2.42
C ILE A 108 11.53 -0.32 -2.71
N VAL A 109 10.53 -1.19 -2.50
CA VAL A 109 10.60 -2.63 -2.80
C VAL A 109 9.31 -3.11 -3.41
N GLU A 110 9.34 -4.21 -4.13
CA GLU A 110 8.15 -4.88 -4.65
C GLU A 110 7.30 -5.44 -3.52
N ASN A 111 5.98 -5.50 -3.73
CA ASN A 111 5.05 -6.10 -2.78
C ASN A 111 5.06 -7.63 -2.95
N THR A 112 6.00 -8.27 -2.27
CA THR A 112 6.11 -9.73 -2.16
C THR A 112 6.00 -10.15 -0.71
N PRO A 113 5.63 -11.42 -0.41
CA PRO A 113 5.59 -11.93 0.96
C PRO A 113 6.89 -11.70 1.74
N GLU A 114 8.03 -11.93 1.11
CA GLU A 114 9.35 -11.76 1.72
C GLU A 114 9.62 -10.30 2.07
N ASN A 115 9.37 -9.39 1.13
CA ASN A 115 9.55 -7.95 1.35
C ASN A 115 8.56 -7.41 2.38
N LEU A 116 7.33 -7.92 2.39
CA LEU A 116 6.32 -7.54 3.38
C LEU A 116 6.73 -7.96 4.79
N LYS A 117 7.22 -9.19 4.96
CA LYS A 117 7.77 -9.67 6.25
C LYS A 117 8.99 -8.86 6.69
N ALA A 118 9.91 -8.60 5.77
CA ALA A 118 11.09 -7.75 6.06
C ALA A 118 10.68 -6.34 6.48
N TRP A 119 9.71 -5.74 5.78
CA TRP A 119 9.16 -4.43 6.11
C TRP A 119 8.52 -4.40 7.51
N ILE A 120 7.74 -5.42 7.87
CA ILE A 120 7.12 -5.51 9.19
C ILE A 120 8.17 -5.65 10.29
N ARG A 121 9.24 -6.41 10.05
CA ARG A 121 10.31 -6.61 11.04
C ARG A 121 11.11 -5.36 11.32
N ASP A 122 11.57 -4.68 10.27
CA ASP A 122 12.46 -3.53 10.38
C ASP A 122 12.21 -2.48 9.29
N PRO A 123 11.10 -1.72 9.39
CA PRO A 123 10.80 -0.68 8.41
C PRO A 123 11.85 0.46 8.43
N ALA A 124 12.45 0.74 9.59
CA ALA A 124 13.44 1.81 9.75
C ALA A 124 14.77 1.46 9.06
N GLY A 125 15.21 0.20 9.13
CA GLY A 125 16.38 -0.30 8.41
C GLY A 125 16.18 -0.26 6.89
N MET A 126 14.97 -0.56 6.40
CA MET A 126 14.66 -0.48 4.99
C MET A 126 14.49 0.97 4.50
N LYS A 127 13.91 1.84 5.33
CA LYS A 127 13.60 3.24 4.97
C LYS A 127 13.84 4.18 6.15
N PRO A 128 14.99 4.86 6.20
CA PRO A 128 15.29 5.80 7.27
C PRO A 128 14.23 6.89 7.44
N GLY A 129 13.88 7.19 8.69
CA GLY A 129 12.90 8.23 9.02
C GLY A 129 11.43 7.82 8.95
N VAL A 130 11.13 6.54 8.68
CA VAL A 130 9.77 6.01 8.78
C VAL A 130 9.29 6.04 10.23
N LYS A 131 7.97 6.26 10.41
CA LYS A 131 7.36 6.32 11.76
C LYS A 131 6.78 4.98 12.23
N MET A 132 6.61 4.02 11.34
CA MET A 132 6.15 2.68 11.67
C MET A 132 7.20 1.98 12.53
N PRO A 133 6.83 1.46 13.72
CA PRO A 133 7.76 0.65 14.52
C PRO A 133 8.03 -0.70 13.83
N GLY A 134 9.17 -1.30 14.12
CA GLY A 134 9.45 -2.69 13.76
C GLY A 134 8.84 -3.67 14.77
N PHE A 135 8.58 -4.90 14.30
CA PHE A 135 8.00 -5.99 15.09
C PHE A 135 8.92 -7.23 15.09
N PRO A 136 10.17 -7.11 15.60
CA PRO A 136 11.13 -8.21 15.58
C PRO A 136 10.73 -9.38 16.48
N GLN A 137 9.79 -9.16 17.41
CA GLN A 137 9.28 -10.17 18.34
C GLN A 137 8.27 -11.14 17.70
N LEU A 138 7.71 -10.84 16.53
CA LEU A 138 6.77 -11.75 15.86
C LEU A 138 7.51 -13.01 15.38
N SER A 139 6.92 -14.18 15.63
CA SER A 139 7.44 -15.45 15.12
C SER A 139 7.35 -15.51 13.59
N GLU A 140 8.11 -16.42 12.97
CA GLU A 140 7.98 -16.65 11.51
C GLU A 140 6.56 -17.07 11.12
N GLU A 141 5.94 -17.93 11.95
CA GLU A 141 4.58 -18.39 11.71
C GLU A 141 3.56 -17.23 11.76
N ASP A 142 3.73 -16.29 12.70
CA ASP A 142 2.87 -15.11 12.80
C ASP A 142 3.08 -14.15 11.62
N LEU A 143 4.33 -13.97 11.21
CA LEU A 143 4.66 -13.16 10.05
C LEU A 143 4.14 -13.76 8.74
N ASP A 144 4.22 -15.09 8.57
CA ASP A 144 3.66 -15.78 7.42
C ASP A 144 2.13 -15.67 7.38
N ALA A 145 1.46 -15.88 8.51
CA ALA A 145 0.03 -15.72 8.61
C ALA A 145 -0.42 -14.28 8.34
N LEU A 146 0.30 -13.31 8.94
CA LEU A 146 0.03 -11.89 8.73
C LEU A 146 0.25 -11.48 7.26
N ALA A 147 1.31 -11.98 6.62
CA ALA A 147 1.57 -11.71 5.21
C ALA A 147 0.44 -12.23 4.32
N ARG A 148 0.00 -13.49 4.50
CA ARG A 148 -1.15 -14.06 3.77
C ARG A 148 -2.44 -13.26 3.99
N TYR A 149 -2.70 -12.86 5.23
CA TYR A 149 -3.85 -12.01 5.53
C TYR A 149 -3.80 -10.68 4.77
N LEU A 150 -2.66 -10.00 4.82
CA LEU A 150 -2.47 -8.69 4.18
C LEU A 150 -2.51 -8.78 2.65
N GLU A 151 -1.94 -9.83 2.05
CA GLU A 151 -2.03 -10.10 0.61
C GLU A 151 -3.47 -10.42 0.15
N GLY A 152 -4.27 -11.00 1.03
CA GLY A 152 -5.69 -11.23 0.81
C GLY A 152 -6.54 -9.95 0.80
N LEU A 153 -6.01 -8.82 1.31
CA LEU A 153 -6.69 -7.53 1.31
C LEU A 153 -6.62 -6.88 -0.08
N LYS A 154 -7.40 -7.38 -1.02
CA LYS A 154 -7.39 -6.97 -2.43
C LYS A 154 -8.78 -7.04 -3.08
N VAL A 155 -8.89 -6.43 -4.23
CA VAL A 155 -9.95 -6.71 -5.22
C VAL A 155 -9.42 -7.81 -6.14
N GLU A 156 -10.14 -8.91 -6.23
CA GLU A 156 -9.76 -10.04 -7.05
C GLU A 156 -9.89 -9.73 -8.56
N GLY A 157 -9.07 -10.42 -9.38
CA GLY A 157 -9.08 -10.26 -10.83
C GLY A 157 -8.35 -9.02 -11.36
N PHE A 158 -7.55 -8.33 -10.50
CA PHE A 158 -6.72 -7.20 -10.90
C PHE A 158 -5.26 -7.42 -10.50
N ASP A 159 -4.41 -7.66 -11.49
CA ASP A 159 -2.96 -7.74 -11.35
C ASP A 159 -2.31 -6.52 -12.01
N PHE A 160 -2.04 -5.50 -11.20
CA PHE A 160 -1.40 -4.27 -11.69
C PHE A 160 0.08 -4.46 -12.02
N GLY A 161 0.71 -5.53 -11.50
CA GLY A 161 2.11 -5.87 -11.81
C GLY A 161 2.31 -6.36 -13.25
N ALA A 162 1.26 -6.92 -13.86
CA ALA A 162 1.25 -7.40 -15.23
C ALA A 162 1.07 -6.30 -16.29
N LEU A 163 0.71 -5.08 -15.88
CA LEU A 163 0.52 -3.95 -16.80
C LEU A 163 1.85 -3.52 -17.44
N PRO A 164 1.80 -2.96 -18.69
CA PRO A 164 2.96 -2.30 -19.29
C PRO A 164 3.55 -1.25 -18.34
N LYS A 165 4.88 -1.16 -18.27
CA LYS A 165 5.61 -0.26 -17.35
C LYS A 165 6.22 0.91 -18.13
N PHE A 166 6.00 2.14 -17.63
CA PHE A 166 6.47 3.38 -18.25
C PHE A 166 7.22 4.28 -17.25
#